data_45368ddcfd5361718aa3190559999aad
#
_entry.id   45368ddcfd5361718aa3190559999aad
#
_cell.length_a   1.000
_cell.length_b   1.000
_cell.length_c   1.000
_cell.angle_alpha   90.00
_cell.angle_beta   90.00
_cell.angle_gamma   90.00
#
_symmetry.space_group_name_H-M   'P 1'
#
loop_
_entity.id
_entity.type
_entity.pdbx_description
1 polymer ?
#
loop_
_entity_poly.entity_id
_entity_poly.type
_entity_poly.pdbx_seq_one_letter_code
_entity_poly.pdbx_strand_id
1 'polypeptide(L)'
;MEEIINYLITWLCYGDAEAAKRVAYTDDEKALETHDVIIVPNGHLGKDLIVPELKKPEVEQPRKDKSIIRTDIVYAAFFFTSRAEELLVTKRDEHGRFAARFSMLSEKSRLQIPRLDEYGRLILKQLNLPLPEAGFGHIYLTHDIDSISQ
;
A
#
# COMPACT_ATOMS: atom_id res chain seq x y z
N MET A 1 -1.03 7.57 -15.54
CA MET A 1 -0.19 6.90 -14.52
C MET A 1 0.03 7.80 -13.31
N GLU A 2 0.40 9.05 -13.50
CA GLU A 2 0.61 10.03 -12.42
C GLU A 2 -0.60 10.17 -11.48
N GLU A 3 -1.82 10.23 -12.01
CA GLU A 3 -3.04 10.29 -11.21
C GLU A 3 -3.20 9.08 -10.27
N ILE A 4 -2.84 7.89 -10.74
CA ILE A 4 -2.88 6.67 -9.93
C ILE A 4 -1.85 6.74 -8.81
N ILE A 5 -0.63 7.20 -9.10
CA ILE A 5 0.43 7.37 -8.12
C ILE A 5 -0.02 8.37 -7.04
N ASN A 6 -0.52 9.53 -7.44
CA ASN A 6 -0.99 10.57 -6.53
C ASN A 6 -2.16 10.08 -5.66
N TYR A 7 -3.09 9.33 -6.25
CA TYR A 7 -4.17 8.69 -5.49
C TYR A 7 -3.64 7.71 -4.44
N LEU A 8 -2.71 6.82 -4.81
CA LEU A 8 -2.15 5.83 -3.89
C LEU A 8 -1.34 6.48 -2.76
N ILE A 9 -0.55 7.51 -3.07
CA ILE A 9 0.20 8.25 -2.05
C ILE A 9 -0.77 8.94 -1.09
N THR A 10 -1.80 9.61 -1.61
CA THR A 10 -2.82 10.27 -0.78
C THR A 10 -3.54 9.26 0.10
N TRP A 11 -3.87 8.09 -0.44
CA TRP A 11 -4.50 7.01 0.31
C TRP A 11 -3.58 6.45 1.40
N LEU A 12 -2.29 6.22 1.10
CA LEU A 12 -1.28 5.82 2.09
C LEU A 12 -1.07 6.89 3.17
N CYS A 13 -1.30 8.17 2.86
CA CYS A 13 -1.31 9.26 3.83
C CYS A 13 -2.66 9.43 4.55
N TYR A 14 -3.53 8.39 4.55
CA TYR A 14 -4.86 8.41 5.18
C TYR A 14 -5.78 9.53 4.67
N GLY A 15 -5.64 9.91 3.40
CA GLY A 15 -6.42 10.96 2.76
C GLY A 15 -5.90 12.38 3.02
N ASP A 16 -4.81 12.53 3.75
CA ASP A 16 -4.17 13.83 3.98
C ASP A 16 -3.40 14.28 2.72
N ALA A 17 -4.04 15.17 1.95
CA ALA A 17 -3.47 15.71 0.72
C ALA A 17 -2.22 16.60 0.97
N GLU A 18 -2.12 17.28 2.10
CA GLU A 18 -0.96 18.10 2.44
C GLU A 18 0.23 17.20 2.82
N ALA A 19 0.01 16.12 3.54
CA ALA A 19 1.03 15.10 3.77
C ALA A 19 1.50 14.47 2.44
N ALA A 20 0.57 14.14 1.56
CA ALA A 20 0.88 13.53 0.26
C ALA A 20 1.77 14.42 -0.62
N LYS A 21 1.58 15.74 -0.63
CA LYS A 21 2.43 16.71 -1.36
C LYS A 21 3.89 16.73 -0.90
N ARG A 22 4.18 16.20 0.28
CA ARG A 22 5.54 16.13 0.84
C ARG A 22 6.25 14.83 0.45
N VAL A 23 5.60 13.97 -0.31
CA VAL A 23 6.11 12.65 -0.74
C VAL A 23 6.31 12.64 -2.25
N ALA A 24 7.51 12.29 -2.71
CA ALA A 24 7.80 12.06 -4.12
C ALA A 24 7.92 10.56 -4.43
N TYR A 25 7.48 10.16 -5.61
CA TYR A 25 7.67 8.81 -6.15
C TYR A 25 8.66 8.87 -7.31
N THR A 26 9.95 8.73 -6.99
CA THR A 26 11.05 8.91 -7.95
C THR A 26 12.34 8.26 -7.44
N ASP A 27 13.26 7.97 -8.34
CA ASP A 27 14.64 7.57 -8.05
C ASP A 27 15.63 8.75 -8.03
N ASP A 28 15.18 9.96 -8.40
CA ASP A 28 16.01 11.18 -8.34
C ASP A 28 16.04 11.75 -6.91
N GLU A 29 17.16 11.57 -6.23
CA GLU A 29 17.36 12.07 -4.86
C GLU A 29 17.33 13.60 -4.76
N LYS A 30 17.46 14.36 -5.87
CA LYS A 30 17.30 15.81 -5.87
C LYS A 30 15.88 16.22 -5.48
N ALA A 31 14.89 15.34 -5.62
CA ALA A 31 13.54 15.60 -5.15
C ALA A 31 13.46 15.87 -3.64
N LEU A 32 14.48 15.50 -2.84
CA LEU A 32 14.57 15.89 -1.42
C LEU A 32 14.78 17.40 -1.20
N GLU A 33 15.08 18.17 -2.22
CA GLU A 33 15.12 19.64 -2.10
C GLU A 33 13.71 20.22 -1.89
N THR A 34 12.68 19.56 -2.45
CA THR A 34 11.28 20.02 -2.43
C THR A 34 10.33 19.09 -1.66
N HIS A 35 10.72 17.85 -1.43
CA HIS A 35 9.91 16.84 -0.71
C HIS A 35 10.66 16.34 0.52
N ASP A 36 9.93 15.82 1.49
CA ASP A 36 10.51 15.30 2.74
C ASP A 36 10.76 13.80 2.68
N VAL A 37 9.96 13.10 1.87
CA VAL A 37 10.06 11.65 1.67
C VAL A 37 10.12 11.33 0.19
N ILE A 38 11.06 10.48 -0.18
CA ILE A 38 11.10 9.82 -1.50
C ILE A 38 10.75 8.36 -1.31
N ILE A 39 9.87 7.85 -2.17
CA ILE A 39 9.63 6.42 -2.37
C ILE A 39 10.22 6.04 -3.71
N VAL A 40 11.18 5.11 -3.69
CA VAL A 40 11.92 4.71 -4.90
C VAL A 40 11.13 3.68 -5.68
N PRO A 41 10.79 3.96 -6.96
CA PRO A 41 10.10 3.02 -7.82
C PRO A 41 10.96 1.77 -8.12
N ASN A 42 10.35 0.60 -8.16
CA ASN A 42 10.99 -0.61 -8.68
C ASN A 42 10.82 -0.78 -10.19
N GLY A 43 10.11 0.14 -10.84
CA GLY A 43 9.88 0.15 -12.29
C GLY A 43 8.78 -0.78 -12.78
N HIS A 44 7.98 -1.41 -11.90
CA HIS A 44 6.92 -2.34 -12.29
C HIS A 44 5.54 -1.69 -12.45
N LEU A 45 5.30 -0.54 -11.82
CA LEU A 45 4.01 0.14 -11.93
C LEU A 45 3.71 0.53 -13.38
N GLY A 46 2.62 0.01 -13.94
CA GLY A 46 2.22 0.21 -15.34
C GLY A 46 2.96 -0.64 -16.37
N LYS A 47 3.70 -1.63 -15.90
CA LYS A 47 4.41 -2.64 -16.73
C LYS A 47 3.95 -4.04 -16.33
N ASP A 48 4.89 -4.99 -16.34
CA ASP A 48 4.62 -6.38 -15.96
C ASP A 48 4.22 -6.48 -14.48
N LEU A 49 3.19 -7.27 -14.21
CA LEU A 49 2.79 -7.59 -12.85
C LEU A 49 3.80 -8.56 -12.24
N ILE A 50 4.48 -8.11 -11.21
CA ILE A 50 5.41 -8.91 -10.42
C ILE A 50 4.98 -8.85 -8.96
N VAL A 51 5.10 -9.97 -8.27
CA VAL A 51 4.81 -10.04 -6.84
C VAL A 51 5.72 -9.08 -6.06
N PRO A 52 5.18 -8.11 -5.32
CA PRO A 52 6.00 -7.20 -4.53
C PRO A 52 6.71 -7.93 -3.39
N GLU A 53 7.89 -7.46 -3.03
CA GLU A 53 8.59 -7.97 -1.86
C GLU A 53 7.84 -7.61 -0.57
N LEU A 54 7.58 -8.61 0.26
CA LEU A 54 6.89 -8.46 1.56
C LEU A 54 7.86 -8.37 2.75
N LYS A 55 9.08 -7.91 2.52
CA LYS A 55 10.02 -7.61 3.60
C LYS A 55 9.68 -6.29 4.30
N LYS A 56 10.30 -6.06 5.46
CA LYS A 56 10.24 -4.76 6.11
C LYS A 56 10.84 -3.70 5.19
N PRO A 57 10.17 -2.55 4.98
CA PRO A 57 10.71 -1.50 4.13
C PRO A 57 12.08 -1.00 4.60
N GLU A 58 12.98 -0.82 3.65
CA GLU A 58 14.28 -0.20 3.89
C GLU A 58 14.15 1.32 3.85
N VAL A 59 14.60 1.99 4.91
CA VAL A 59 14.52 3.45 5.04
C VAL A 59 15.89 4.00 5.31
N GLU A 60 16.29 4.97 4.51
CA GLU A 60 17.50 5.77 4.69
C GLU A 60 17.12 7.18 5.13
N GLN A 61 17.93 7.78 5.98
CA GLN A 61 17.77 9.15 6.44
C GLN A 61 19.01 9.97 6.06
N PRO A 62 19.10 10.48 4.82
CA PRO A 62 20.25 11.26 4.37
C PRO A 62 20.41 12.59 5.11
N ARG A 63 19.30 13.12 5.66
CA ARG A 63 19.26 14.33 6.51
C ARG A 63 18.20 14.14 7.60
N LYS A 64 18.25 14.96 8.64
CA LYS A 64 17.38 14.84 9.84
C LYS A 64 15.88 14.76 9.51
N ASP A 65 15.42 15.56 8.54
CA ASP A 65 13.99 15.67 8.19
C ASP A 65 13.69 15.15 6.78
N LYS A 66 14.61 14.35 6.21
CA LYS A 66 14.47 13.79 4.86
C LYS A 66 14.69 12.28 4.88
N SER A 67 13.82 11.56 4.20
CA SER A 67 13.87 10.08 4.18
C SER A 67 13.74 9.55 2.76
N ILE A 68 14.41 8.43 2.51
CA ILE A 68 14.30 7.66 1.28
C ILE A 68 13.81 6.27 1.64
N ILE A 69 12.67 5.87 1.13
CA ILE A 69 12.10 4.53 1.27
C ILE A 69 12.50 3.75 0.01
N ARG A 70 13.47 2.84 0.14
CA ARG A 70 14.00 2.04 -0.99
C ARG A 70 13.05 0.91 -1.41
N THR A 71 12.06 0.59 -0.61
CA THR A 71 11.03 -0.39 -0.95
C THR A 71 9.88 0.31 -1.66
N ASP A 72 9.47 -0.19 -2.82
CA ASP A 72 8.34 0.39 -3.57
C ASP A 72 7.00 0.02 -2.93
N ILE A 73 6.65 0.76 -1.88
CA ILE A 73 5.38 0.61 -1.16
C ILE A 73 4.18 1.14 -1.94
N VAL A 74 4.39 1.99 -2.95
CA VAL A 74 3.32 2.48 -3.85
C VAL A 74 2.90 1.36 -4.80
N TYR A 75 3.87 0.66 -5.40
CA TYR A 75 3.57 -0.51 -6.22
C TYR A 75 2.91 -1.63 -5.39
N ALA A 76 3.40 -1.87 -4.18
CA ALA A 76 2.78 -2.86 -3.28
C ALA A 76 1.33 -2.47 -2.94
N ALA A 77 1.04 -1.19 -2.70
CA ALA A 77 -0.32 -0.71 -2.48
C ALA A 77 -1.19 -0.94 -3.71
N PHE A 78 -0.71 -0.58 -4.90
CA PHE A 78 -1.40 -0.86 -6.16
C PHE A 78 -1.71 -2.36 -6.31
N PHE A 79 -0.71 -3.21 -6.12
CA PHE A 79 -0.82 -4.65 -6.31
C PHE A 79 -1.92 -5.27 -5.45
N PHE A 80 -1.97 -4.91 -4.15
CA PHE A 80 -2.96 -5.47 -3.24
C PHE A 80 -4.36 -4.86 -3.41
N THR A 81 -4.46 -3.54 -3.63
CA THR A 81 -5.78 -2.90 -3.77
C THR A 81 -6.46 -3.22 -5.11
N SER A 82 -5.69 -3.45 -6.16
CA SER A 82 -6.21 -3.85 -7.48
C SER A 82 -6.48 -5.35 -7.61
N ARG A 83 -6.20 -6.15 -6.57
CA ARG A 83 -6.29 -7.62 -6.60
C ARG A 83 -5.42 -8.24 -7.71
N ALA A 84 -4.30 -7.59 -8.08
CA ALA A 84 -3.41 -8.04 -9.15
C ALA A 84 -2.87 -9.46 -8.91
N GLU A 85 -2.77 -9.90 -7.66
CA GLU A 85 -2.41 -11.25 -7.28
C GLU A 85 -3.30 -12.32 -7.95
N GLU A 86 -4.60 -12.03 -8.09
CA GLU A 86 -5.55 -12.97 -8.69
C GLU A 86 -5.37 -13.16 -10.20
N LEU A 87 -4.65 -12.25 -10.85
CA LEU A 87 -4.25 -12.39 -12.24
C LEU A 87 -3.02 -13.28 -12.39
N LEU A 88 -2.12 -13.24 -11.41
CA LEU A 88 -0.89 -14.06 -11.42
C LEU A 88 -1.13 -15.50 -10.95
N VAL A 89 -2.01 -15.67 -9.96
CA VAL A 89 -2.33 -16.97 -9.39
C VAL A 89 -3.60 -17.52 -10.01
N THR A 90 -3.47 -18.49 -10.89
CA THR A 90 -4.61 -19.10 -11.61
C THR A 90 -5.41 -20.12 -10.81
N LYS A 91 -4.90 -20.53 -9.64
CA LYS A 91 -5.58 -21.49 -8.75
C LYS A 91 -6.92 -20.92 -8.24
N ARG A 92 -7.94 -21.78 -8.26
CA ARG A 92 -9.30 -21.46 -7.76
C ARG A 92 -9.78 -22.58 -6.85
N ASP A 93 -10.74 -22.27 -5.98
CA ASP A 93 -11.44 -23.28 -5.18
C ASP A 93 -12.51 -24.01 -6.04
N GLU A 94 -13.24 -24.94 -5.44
CA GLU A 94 -14.32 -25.69 -6.10
C GLU A 94 -15.47 -24.83 -6.63
N HIS A 95 -15.58 -23.58 -6.17
CA HIS A 95 -16.56 -22.59 -6.61
C HIS A 95 -15.98 -21.56 -7.61
N GLY A 96 -14.75 -21.79 -8.09
CA GLY A 96 -14.08 -20.88 -9.02
C GLY A 96 -13.55 -19.59 -8.39
N ARG A 97 -13.47 -19.49 -7.05
CA ARG A 97 -13.03 -18.29 -6.33
C ARG A 97 -11.54 -18.36 -6.00
N PHE A 98 -10.91 -17.19 -5.87
CA PHE A 98 -9.57 -17.06 -5.31
C PHE A 98 -9.66 -17.21 -3.77
N ALA A 99 -9.30 -18.36 -3.26
CA ALA A 99 -9.36 -18.61 -1.82
C ALA A 99 -8.16 -18.03 -1.09
N ALA A 100 -8.34 -17.57 0.15
CA ALA A 100 -7.29 -16.97 0.98
C ALA A 100 -6.01 -17.81 1.07
N ARG A 101 -6.12 -19.16 1.06
CA ARG A 101 -4.97 -20.07 1.06
C ARG A 101 -4.06 -19.97 -0.17
N PHE A 102 -4.54 -19.35 -1.25
CA PHE A 102 -3.77 -19.13 -2.47
C PHE A 102 -3.06 -17.77 -2.48
N SER A 103 -3.42 -16.88 -1.55
CA SER A 103 -2.77 -15.60 -1.42
C SER A 103 -1.36 -15.76 -0.88
N MET A 104 -0.44 -14.97 -1.43
CA MET A 104 0.91 -14.84 -0.90
C MET A 104 0.94 -14.34 0.56
N LEU A 105 -0.12 -13.65 1.00
CA LEU A 105 -0.28 -13.22 2.39
C LEU A 105 -0.68 -14.37 3.32
N SER A 106 -1.12 -15.52 2.80
CA SER A 106 -1.51 -16.69 3.62
C SER A 106 -0.34 -17.29 4.39
N GLU A 107 0.89 -17.13 3.88
CA GLU A 107 2.08 -17.63 4.55
C GLU A 107 2.36 -16.88 5.87
N LYS A 108 2.70 -17.63 6.92
CA LYS A 108 3.17 -17.09 8.21
C LYS A 108 2.19 -16.10 8.88
N SER A 109 0.88 -16.31 8.74
CA SER A 109 -0.17 -15.46 9.34
C SER A 109 -0.16 -14.01 8.86
N ARG A 110 0.39 -13.73 7.69
CA ARG A 110 0.47 -12.36 7.13
C ARG A 110 -0.89 -11.77 6.78
N LEU A 111 -1.94 -12.59 6.59
CA LEU A 111 -3.32 -12.12 6.40
C LEU A 111 -3.86 -11.31 7.58
N GLN A 112 -3.31 -11.50 8.78
CA GLN A 112 -3.70 -10.77 9.97
C GLN A 112 -2.97 -9.44 10.14
N ILE A 113 -1.98 -9.16 9.28
CA ILE A 113 -1.17 -7.95 9.36
C ILE A 113 -1.64 -6.98 8.27
N PRO A 114 -2.17 -5.80 8.65
CA PRO A 114 -2.63 -4.81 7.68
C PRO A 114 -1.44 -4.09 7.03
N ARG A 115 -0.78 -4.74 6.06
CA ARG A 115 0.46 -4.25 5.44
C ARG A 115 0.37 -2.84 4.88
N LEU A 116 -0.76 -2.50 4.29
CA LEU A 116 -0.94 -1.17 3.71
C LEU A 116 -1.06 -0.10 4.80
N ASP A 117 -1.66 -0.43 5.96
CA ASP A 117 -1.67 0.43 7.14
C ASP A 117 -0.25 0.61 7.70
N GLU A 118 0.57 -0.46 7.74
CA GLU A 118 1.98 -0.35 8.14
C GLU A 118 2.76 0.60 7.22
N TYR A 119 2.51 0.57 5.91
CA TYR A 119 3.16 1.48 4.95
C TYR A 119 2.71 2.94 5.15
N GLY A 120 1.42 3.16 5.37
CA GLY A 120 0.89 4.48 5.69
C GLY A 120 1.49 5.05 6.97
N ARG A 121 1.50 4.27 8.04
CA ARG A 121 2.15 4.64 9.31
C ARG A 121 3.63 4.93 9.14
N LEU A 122 4.32 4.18 8.29
CA LEU A 122 5.72 4.43 7.98
C LEU A 122 5.90 5.81 7.34
N ILE A 123 5.11 6.17 6.33
CA ILE A 123 5.16 7.48 5.68
C ILE A 123 4.92 8.59 6.70
N LEU A 124 3.83 8.53 7.48
CA LEU A 124 3.52 9.56 8.48
C LEU A 124 4.64 9.72 9.50
N LYS A 125 5.25 8.61 9.93
CA LYS A 125 6.41 8.66 10.83
C LYS A 125 7.60 9.38 10.20
N GLN A 126 7.90 9.14 8.92
CA GLN A 126 8.98 9.84 8.23
C GLN A 126 8.67 11.34 8.02
N LEU A 127 7.40 11.69 7.88
CA LEU A 127 6.93 13.07 7.79
C LEU A 127 6.86 13.79 9.14
N ASN A 128 7.14 13.10 10.27
CA ASN A 128 6.94 13.57 11.64
C ASN A 128 5.50 14.01 11.91
N LEU A 129 4.53 13.30 11.34
CA LEU A 129 3.10 13.52 11.53
C LEU A 129 2.53 12.56 12.57
N PRO A 130 1.43 12.95 13.27
CA PRO A 130 0.76 12.06 14.21
C PRO A 130 0.25 10.81 13.49
N LEU A 131 0.37 9.66 14.15
CA LEU A 131 -0.22 8.42 13.65
C LEU A 131 -1.72 8.43 13.93
N PRO A 132 -2.55 7.89 13.01
CA PRO A 132 -3.96 7.73 13.27
C PRO A 132 -4.17 6.86 14.50
N GLU A 133 -5.12 7.26 15.34
CA GLU A 133 -5.49 6.46 16.51
C GLU A 133 -6.11 5.14 16.05
N ALA A 134 -5.77 4.06 16.76
CA ALA A 134 -6.44 2.79 16.55
C ALA A 134 -7.84 2.86 17.16
N GLY A 135 -8.86 2.75 16.32
CA GLY A 135 -10.25 2.76 16.78
C GLY A 135 -11.25 2.82 15.64
N PHE A 136 -12.50 2.49 15.95
CA PHE A 136 -13.61 2.62 15.02
C PHE A 136 -14.42 3.86 15.44
N GLY A 137 -14.56 4.85 14.55
CA GLY A 137 -15.44 6.00 14.79
C GLY A 137 -16.91 5.57 14.80
N HIS A 138 -17.32 4.81 13.81
CA HIS A 138 -18.66 4.24 13.68
C HIS A 138 -18.59 2.88 13.00
N ILE A 139 -19.46 1.95 13.44
CA ILE A 139 -19.64 0.65 12.81
C ILE A 139 -21.05 0.61 12.24
N TYR A 140 -21.17 0.45 10.93
CA TYR A 140 -22.45 0.21 10.27
C TYR A 140 -22.56 -1.29 9.96
N LEU A 141 -23.52 -1.94 10.62
CA LEU A 141 -23.81 -3.34 10.31
C LEU A 141 -24.79 -3.37 9.13
N THR A 142 -24.35 -3.92 8.04
CA THR A 142 -25.18 -4.17 6.85
C THR A 142 -25.37 -5.67 6.68
N HIS A 143 -26.51 -6.05 6.15
CA HIS A 143 -26.82 -7.44 5.78
C HIS A 143 -27.19 -7.46 4.31
N ASP A 144 -26.44 -8.21 3.56
CA ASP A 144 -26.71 -8.45 2.14
C ASP A 144 -27.51 -9.75 1.99
N ILE A 145 -28.63 -9.69 1.27
CA ILE A 145 -29.50 -10.84 1.02
C ILE A 145 -29.34 -11.22 -0.44
N ASP A 146 -28.49 -12.19 -0.72
CA ASP A 146 -28.20 -12.66 -2.07
C ASP A 146 -29.35 -13.43 -2.71
N SER A 147 -30.20 -14.08 -1.92
CA SER A 147 -31.37 -14.78 -2.42
C SER A 147 -32.48 -14.90 -1.38
N ILE A 148 -33.73 -14.77 -1.84
CA ILE A 148 -34.91 -15.13 -1.09
C ILE A 148 -35.45 -16.38 -1.75
N SER A 149 -35.31 -17.53 -1.10
CA SER A 149 -35.98 -18.76 -1.53
C SER A 149 -37.50 -18.62 -1.32
N GLN A 150 -38.27 -18.77 -2.38
CA GLN A 150 -39.72 -18.91 -2.31
C GLN A 150 -40.10 -20.35 -1.95
#